data_ee189d4e789757bc7e2e4bf1c5c4580a
#
_entry.id   ee189d4e789757bc7e2e4bf1c5c4580a
#
_cell.length_a   1.000
_cell.length_b   1.000
_cell.length_c   1.000
_cell.angle_alpha   90.00
_cell.angle_beta   90.00
_cell.angle_gamma   90.00
#
_symmetry.space_group_name_H-M   'P 1'
#
loop_
_entity.id
_entity.type
_entity.pdbx_description
1 polymer ?
#
loop_
_entity_poly.entity_id
_entity_poly.type
_entity_poly.pdbx_seq_one_letter_code
_entity_poly.pdbx_strand_id
1 'polypeptide(L)'
;MKKKDFRFLISLLLFCTPAILSAQRIKGSDTLLPLTQELAEMYMKLNPQATITVTGGGSGVGISALMDGTTDLAMASRRIKFSEKLKMKQSHHEPCEVIVAYDALAIIVHPDNPVKQLTREQLEAIFRGKITNWKEVGGSDAKIVVYSRETSSGTYEFFKESVLGNKNYMSSILSMPATGAIIQSVRQTKGAIGYVGLAYLNPYVKALAVSYDQGRTYVYPSVENAVRKTYPVVRPLYYYYDKANEARVRPFIDFIQSAAGQDKTLNIGFIPITNSVQQ
;
A
#
# COMPACT_ATOMS: atom_id res chain seq x y z
N MET A 1 -77.70 -35.26 -12.22
CA MET A 1 -76.98 -34.07 -11.76
C MET A 1 -75.51 -34.46 -11.44
N LYS A 2 -74.55 -34.11 -12.30
CA LYS A 2 -73.13 -34.45 -12.13
C LYS A 2 -72.43 -33.27 -11.51
N LYS A 3 -71.81 -33.42 -10.32
CA LYS A 3 -70.97 -32.39 -9.69
C LYS A 3 -69.61 -32.36 -10.40
N LYS A 4 -69.17 -31.21 -10.89
CA LYS A 4 -67.83 -30.96 -11.44
C LYS A 4 -66.92 -30.52 -10.30
N ASP A 5 -65.92 -31.33 -10.00
CA ASP A 5 -64.86 -30.98 -9.08
C ASP A 5 -63.89 -30.00 -9.76
N PHE A 6 -63.84 -28.78 -9.27
CA PHE A 6 -62.93 -27.73 -9.70
C PHE A 6 -61.63 -27.84 -8.85
N ARG A 7 -60.61 -28.55 -9.38
CA ARG A 7 -59.28 -28.60 -8.77
C ARG A 7 -58.52 -27.29 -9.07
N PHE A 8 -58.36 -26.46 -8.05
CA PHE A 8 -57.55 -25.26 -8.10
C PHE A 8 -56.06 -25.66 -8.02
N LEU A 9 -55.37 -25.63 -9.16
CA LEU A 9 -53.91 -25.85 -9.23
C LEU A 9 -53.21 -24.57 -8.84
N ILE A 10 -52.79 -24.43 -7.56
CA ILE A 10 -51.93 -23.31 -7.11
C ILE A 10 -50.51 -23.61 -7.61
N SER A 11 -50.13 -22.95 -8.72
CA SER A 11 -48.77 -22.96 -9.23
C SER A 11 -47.91 -22.04 -8.33
N LEU A 12 -47.07 -22.65 -7.47
CA LEU A 12 -46.12 -21.97 -6.64
C LEU A 12 -44.97 -21.50 -7.54
N LEU A 13 -45.05 -20.26 -8.05
CA LEU A 13 -43.96 -19.57 -8.72
C LEU A 13 -42.88 -19.24 -7.66
N LEU A 14 -41.83 -20.13 -7.58
CA LEU A 14 -40.60 -19.77 -6.90
C LEU A 14 -39.96 -18.55 -7.62
N PHE A 15 -40.16 -17.38 -7.08
CA PHE A 15 -39.38 -16.19 -7.44
C PHE A 15 -37.94 -16.43 -6.97
N CYS A 16 -37.11 -17.02 -7.82
CA CYS A 16 -35.67 -17.01 -7.68
C CYS A 16 -35.24 -15.55 -7.97
N THR A 17 -35.22 -14.70 -6.95
CA THR A 17 -34.60 -13.38 -7.06
C THR A 17 -33.12 -13.61 -7.35
N PRO A 18 -32.59 -13.19 -8.51
CA PRO A 18 -31.16 -13.22 -8.72
C PRO A 18 -30.53 -12.35 -7.62
N ALA A 19 -29.74 -12.98 -6.74
CA ALA A 19 -28.89 -12.22 -5.86
C ALA A 19 -27.97 -11.39 -6.77
N ILE A 20 -28.22 -10.08 -6.85
CA ILE A 20 -27.33 -9.15 -7.55
C ILE A 20 -26.03 -9.19 -6.75
N LEU A 21 -25.10 -10.04 -7.16
CA LEU A 21 -23.74 -10.04 -6.63
C LEU A 21 -23.06 -8.76 -7.13
N SER A 22 -23.24 -7.71 -6.35
CA SER A 22 -22.52 -6.47 -6.60
C SER A 22 -21.03 -6.71 -6.36
N ALA A 23 -20.22 -6.45 -7.38
CA ALA A 23 -18.76 -6.55 -7.29
C ALA A 23 -18.24 -5.74 -6.09
N GLN A 24 -17.36 -6.34 -5.29
CA GLN A 24 -16.64 -5.64 -4.23
C GLN A 24 -15.56 -4.76 -4.87
N ARG A 25 -15.60 -3.47 -4.57
CA ARG A 25 -14.68 -2.48 -5.13
C ARG A 25 -13.60 -2.16 -4.11
N ILE A 26 -12.34 -2.28 -4.51
CA ILE A 26 -11.17 -1.96 -3.69
C ILE A 26 -10.33 -0.91 -4.41
N LYS A 27 -9.99 0.19 -3.72
CA LYS A 27 -9.24 1.28 -4.33
C LYS A 27 -8.23 1.88 -3.37
N GLY A 28 -7.10 2.37 -3.90
CA GLY A 28 -6.20 3.19 -3.08
C GLY A 28 -4.72 2.96 -3.32
N SER A 29 -3.98 2.59 -2.28
CA SER A 29 -2.52 2.55 -2.25
C SER A 29 -1.91 1.68 -3.36
N ASP A 30 -1.07 2.30 -4.22
CA ASP A 30 -0.29 1.55 -5.20
C ASP A 30 0.71 0.59 -4.53
N THR A 31 1.16 0.88 -3.32
CA THR A 31 2.00 -0.05 -2.55
C THR A 31 1.31 -1.38 -2.33
N LEU A 32 0.01 -1.36 -1.98
CA LEU A 32 -0.79 -2.57 -1.74
C LEU A 32 -1.35 -3.20 -3.01
N LEU A 33 -1.30 -2.51 -4.14
CA LEU A 33 -1.97 -2.94 -5.37
C LEU A 33 -1.60 -4.39 -5.77
N PRO A 34 -0.30 -4.78 -5.91
CA PRO A 34 0.05 -6.14 -6.30
C PRO A 34 -0.39 -7.19 -5.26
N LEU A 35 -0.25 -6.91 -3.97
CA LEU A 35 -0.69 -7.81 -2.91
C LEU A 35 -2.20 -8.03 -2.97
N THR A 36 -2.97 -6.94 -3.08
CA THR A 36 -4.42 -7.00 -3.10
C THR A 36 -4.96 -7.69 -4.35
N GLN A 37 -4.34 -7.48 -5.52
CA GLN A 37 -4.71 -8.16 -6.76
C GLN A 37 -4.52 -9.67 -6.65
N GLU A 38 -3.34 -10.12 -6.21
CA GLU A 38 -3.02 -11.54 -6.04
C GLU A 38 -3.95 -12.22 -5.01
N LEU A 39 -4.23 -11.56 -3.88
CA LEU A 39 -5.15 -12.08 -2.87
C LEU A 39 -6.60 -12.10 -3.36
N ALA A 40 -7.03 -11.08 -4.13
CA ALA A 40 -8.35 -11.05 -4.73
C ALA A 40 -8.54 -12.18 -5.76
N GLU A 41 -7.55 -12.41 -6.62
CA GLU A 41 -7.56 -13.53 -7.57
C GLU A 41 -7.63 -14.89 -6.85
N MET A 42 -6.82 -15.06 -5.80
CA MET A 42 -6.82 -16.29 -5.01
C MET A 42 -8.17 -16.50 -4.31
N TYR A 43 -8.74 -15.44 -3.73
CA TYR A 43 -10.05 -15.49 -3.09
C TYR A 43 -11.16 -15.83 -4.08
N MET A 44 -11.19 -15.20 -5.26
CA MET A 44 -12.19 -15.47 -6.30
C MET A 44 -12.08 -16.89 -6.87
N LYS A 45 -10.87 -17.47 -6.95
CA LYS A 45 -10.69 -18.88 -7.33
C LYS A 45 -11.32 -19.84 -6.32
N LEU A 46 -11.25 -19.53 -5.03
CA LEU A 46 -11.87 -20.32 -3.95
C LEU A 46 -13.37 -20.04 -3.80
N ASN A 47 -13.83 -18.88 -4.25
CA ASN A 47 -15.20 -18.41 -4.13
C ASN A 47 -15.71 -17.93 -5.51
N PRO A 48 -16.12 -18.83 -6.42
CA PRO A 48 -16.47 -18.48 -7.80
C PRO A 48 -17.63 -17.48 -7.95
N GLN A 49 -18.42 -17.28 -6.90
CA GLN A 49 -19.49 -16.28 -6.85
C GLN A 49 -18.99 -14.88 -6.46
N ALA A 50 -17.76 -14.77 -5.92
CA ALA A 50 -17.21 -13.48 -5.55
C ALA A 50 -16.69 -12.75 -6.78
N THR A 51 -16.97 -11.44 -6.85
CA THR A 51 -16.38 -10.55 -7.86
C THR A 51 -15.70 -9.40 -7.13
N ILE A 52 -14.38 -9.26 -7.30
CA ILE A 52 -13.57 -8.21 -6.67
C ILE A 52 -12.85 -7.43 -7.76
N THR A 53 -12.94 -6.10 -7.71
CA THR A 53 -12.15 -5.20 -8.57
C THR A 53 -11.18 -4.41 -7.73
N VAL A 54 -9.92 -4.32 -8.18
CA VAL A 54 -8.84 -3.65 -7.45
C VAL A 54 -8.22 -2.55 -8.33
N THR A 55 -8.18 -1.33 -7.82
CA THR A 55 -7.60 -0.18 -8.53
C THR A 55 -6.65 0.61 -7.63
N GLY A 56 -5.56 1.12 -8.20
CA GLY A 56 -4.59 1.98 -7.51
C GLY A 56 -5.02 3.46 -7.46
N GLY A 57 -4.03 4.34 -7.38
CA GLY A 57 -4.20 5.81 -7.42
C GLY A 57 -3.77 6.53 -6.13
N GLY A 58 -3.24 5.80 -5.15
CA GLY A 58 -2.74 6.34 -3.90
C GLY A 58 -3.74 6.26 -2.73
N SER A 59 -3.20 6.26 -1.51
CA SER A 59 -3.98 6.11 -0.27
C SER A 59 -5.03 7.19 -0.09
N GLY A 60 -4.71 8.44 -0.45
CA GLY A 60 -5.65 9.56 -0.36
C GLY A 60 -6.85 9.38 -1.28
N VAL A 61 -6.62 8.88 -2.51
CA VAL A 61 -7.68 8.60 -3.48
C VAL A 61 -8.59 7.48 -2.98
N GLY A 62 -8.02 6.40 -2.40
CA GLY A 62 -8.82 5.32 -1.80
C GLY A 62 -9.68 5.79 -0.63
N ILE A 63 -9.11 6.58 0.27
CA ILE A 63 -9.84 7.12 1.44
C ILE A 63 -10.95 8.09 0.97
N SER A 64 -10.70 8.95 -0.04
CA SER A 64 -11.73 9.79 -0.62
C SER A 64 -12.85 8.97 -1.27
N ALA A 65 -12.49 7.94 -2.05
CA ALA A 65 -13.47 7.05 -2.65
C ALA A 65 -14.33 6.30 -1.62
N LEU A 66 -13.76 5.98 -0.45
CA LEU A 66 -14.51 5.40 0.66
C LEU A 66 -15.50 6.41 1.26
N MET A 67 -15.07 7.66 1.46
CA MET A 67 -15.96 8.75 1.93
C MET A 67 -17.12 9.03 0.96
N ASP A 68 -16.86 8.90 -0.35
CA ASP A 68 -17.84 9.12 -1.40
C ASP A 68 -18.73 7.88 -1.68
N GLY A 69 -18.53 6.78 -0.96
CA GLY A 69 -19.27 5.52 -1.17
C GLY A 69 -18.98 4.84 -2.52
N THR A 70 -17.91 5.25 -3.23
CA THR A 70 -17.54 4.72 -4.55
C THR A 70 -16.59 3.53 -4.48
N THR A 71 -16.11 3.16 -3.30
CA THR A 71 -15.37 1.92 -3.02
C THR A 71 -15.88 1.29 -1.71
N ASP A 72 -15.71 -0.02 -1.58
CA ASP A 72 -16.13 -0.77 -0.39
C ASP A 72 -14.96 -0.94 0.60
N LEU A 73 -13.74 -1.03 0.06
CA LEU A 73 -12.47 -1.08 0.82
C LEU A 73 -11.48 -0.04 0.26
N ALA A 74 -10.90 0.76 1.13
CA ALA A 74 -9.79 1.65 0.79
C ALA A 74 -8.46 1.03 1.24
N MET A 75 -7.53 0.83 0.28
CA MET A 75 -6.14 0.46 0.56
C MET A 75 -5.35 1.69 0.98
N ALA A 76 -4.58 1.60 2.07
CA ALA A 76 -3.74 2.70 2.50
C ALA A 76 -2.38 2.23 3.04
N SER A 77 -1.33 2.95 2.69
CA SER A 77 0.05 2.78 3.18
C SER A 77 0.45 3.89 4.15
N ARG A 78 -0.52 4.51 4.77
CA ARG A 78 -0.47 5.42 5.91
C ARG A 78 -1.74 5.33 6.72
N ARG A 79 -1.71 5.80 7.95
CA ARG A 79 -2.96 5.96 8.71
C ARG A 79 -3.88 7.00 8.06
N ILE A 80 -5.19 6.78 8.24
CA ILE A 80 -6.20 7.79 7.95
C ILE A 80 -5.93 9.04 8.81
N LYS A 81 -5.95 10.23 8.19
CA LYS A 81 -5.72 11.49 8.89
C LYS A 81 -6.91 11.81 9.81
N PHE A 82 -6.65 12.53 10.88
CA PHE A 82 -7.73 12.96 11.79
C PHE A 82 -8.83 13.75 11.06
N SER A 83 -8.43 14.64 10.13
CA SER A 83 -9.37 15.42 9.31
C SER A 83 -10.22 14.55 8.36
N GLU A 84 -9.62 13.47 7.79
CA GLU A 84 -10.34 12.51 6.95
C GLU A 84 -11.36 11.72 7.79
N LYS A 85 -10.92 11.23 8.96
CA LYS A 85 -11.79 10.52 9.90
C LYS A 85 -12.96 11.39 10.40
N LEU A 86 -12.69 12.68 10.67
CA LEU A 86 -13.72 13.62 11.09
C LEU A 86 -14.75 13.86 9.98
N LYS A 87 -14.31 14.05 8.74
CA LYS A 87 -15.20 14.20 7.57
C LYS A 87 -16.09 12.98 7.37
N MET A 88 -15.52 11.76 7.47
CA MET A 88 -16.32 10.54 7.39
C MET A 88 -17.43 10.52 8.45
N LYS A 89 -17.11 10.83 9.70
CA LYS A 89 -18.10 10.89 10.77
C LYS A 89 -19.19 11.96 10.55
N GLN A 90 -18.81 13.12 10.02
CA GLN A 90 -19.76 14.17 9.66
C GLN A 90 -20.72 13.74 8.53
N SER A 91 -20.30 12.86 7.66
CA SER A 91 -21.13 12.25 6.60
C SER A 91 -21.80 10.94 7.04
N HIS A 92 -21.89 10.69 8.35
CA HIS A 92 -22.50 9.48 8.95
C HIS A 92 -21.81 8.16 8.56
N HIS A 93 -20.52 8.19 8.17
CA HIS A 93 -19.70 7.02 7.96
C HIS A 93 -18.85 6.71 9.18
N GLU A 94 -18.77 5.44 9.56
CA GLU A 94 -17.92 4.96 10.65
C GLU A 94 -16.73 4.18 10.09
N PRO A 95 -15.52 4.80 9.97
CA PRO A 95 -14.37 4.11 9.41
C PRO A 95 -13.81 3.06 10.37
N CYS A 96 -13.75 1.83 9.91
CA CYS A 96 -13.05 0.71 10.54
C CYS A 96 -11.66 0.55 9.92
N GLU A 97 -10.66 0.27 10.76
CA GLU A 97 -9.26 0.10 10.38
C GLU A 97 -8.84 -1.36 10.56
N VAL A 98 -8.18 -1.94 9.56
CA VAL A 98 -7.59 -3.28 9.64
C VAL A 98 -6.15 -3.23 9.11
N ILE A 99 -5.19 -3.73 9.90
CA ILE A 99 -3.83 -3.97 9.41
C ILE A 99 -3.81 -5.30 8.67
N VAL A 100 -3.31 -5.29 7.43
CA VAL A 100 -3.28 -6.47 6.55
C VAL A 100 -1.88 -7.01 6.29
N ALA A 101 -0.87 -6.15 6.41
CA ALA A 101 0.55 -6.49 6.24
C ALA A 101 1.41 -5.36 6.82
N TYR A 102 2.73 -5.56 6.83
CA TYR A 102 3.72 -4.50 7.00
C TYR A 102 4.59 -4.38 5.74
N ASP A 103 5.16 -3.21 5.52
CA ASP A 103 6.04 -2.90 4.41
C ASP A 103 7.30 -2.20 4.92
N ALA A 104 8.45 -2.58 4.37
CA ALA A 104 9.70 -1.84 4.57
C ALA A 104 9.91 -0.92 3.37
N LEU A 105 10.18 0.35 3.62
CA LEU A 105 10.42 1.32 2.55
C LEU A 105 11.90 1.36 2.19
N ALA A 106 12.25 0.87 1.00
CA ALA A 106 13.61 0.85 0.49
C ALA A 106 13.97 2.16 -0.21
N ILE A 107 15.14 2.70 0.09
CA ILE A 107 15.78 3.78 -0.67
C ILE A 107 16.47 3.16 -1.86
N ILE A 108 16.18 3.65 -3.06
CA ILE A 108 16.71 3.09 -4.32
C ILE A 108 17.48 4.12 -5.12
N VAL A 109 18.52 3.65 -5.80
CA VAL A 109 19.35 4.41 -6.72
C VAL A 109 19.58 3.62 -8.01
N HIS A 110 20.14 4.28 -9.04
CA HIS A 110 20.60 3.59 -10.24
C HIS A 110 21.63 2.50 -9.91
N PRO A 111 21.66 1.33 -10.57
CA PRO A 111 22.58 0.24 -10.26
C PRO A 111 24.06 0.66 -10.28
N ASP A 112 24.46 1.54 -11.20
CA ASP A 112 25.84 2.04 -11.33
C ASP A 112 26.24 3.08 -10.27
N ASN A 113 25.32 3.53 -9.42
CA ASN A 113 25.67 4.49 -8.36
C ASN A 113 26.60 3.82 -7.34
N PRO A 114 27.80 4.37 -7.04
CA PRO A 114 28.76 3.75 -6.13
C PRO A 114 28.33 3.78 -4.66
N VAL A 115 27.43 4.70 -4.27
CA VAL A 115 26.94 4.82 -2.88
C VAL A 115 26.21 3.56 -2.47
N LYS A 116 26.51 3.04 -1.26
CA LYS A 116 25.93 1.80 -0.72
C LYS A 116 25.00 2.05 0.46
N GLN A 117 25.14 3.19 1.11
CA GLN A 117 24.45 3.48 2.36
C GLN A 117 24.31 4.98 2.60
N LEU A 118 23.27 5.40 3.32
CA LEU A 118 23.02 6.79 3.72
C LEU A 118 22.46 6.84 5.16
N THR A 119 22.78 7.90 5.88
CA THR A 119 22.10 8.19 7.16
C THR A 119 20.74 8.84 6.90
N ARG A 120 19.86 8.82 7.91
CA ARG A 120 18.58 9.54 7.85
C ARG A 120 18.77 11.03 7.58
N GLU A 121 19.80 11.64 8.20
CA GLU A 121 20.13 13.05 8.03
C GLU A 121 20.58 13.38 6.61
N GLN A 122 21.38 12.49 5.99
CA GLN A 122 21.77 12.61 4.58
C GLN A 122 20.56 12.47 3.65
N LEU A 123 19.67 11.50 3.92
CA LEU A 123 18.41 11.34 3.18
C LEU A 123 17.54 12.60 3.32
N GLU A 124 17.35 13.12 4.54
CA GLU A 124 16.63 14.37 4.76
C GLU A 124 17.24 15.50 3.95
N ALA A 125 18.58 15.66 4.00
CA ALA A 125 19.28 16.73 3.31
C ALA A 125 19.15 16.62 1.77
N ILE A 126 19.24 15.42 1.20
CA ILE A 126 19.06 15.16 -0.23
C ILE A 126 17.61 15.49 -0.67
N PHE A 127 16.60 14.92 -0.01
CA PHE A 127 15.21 15.13 -0.39
C PHE A 127 14.69 16.54 -0.13
N ARG A 128 15.42 17.33 0.65
CA ARG A 128 15.17 18.76 0.88
C ARG A 128 16.03 19.68 0.00
N GLY A 129 16.91 19.13 -0.84
CA GLY A 129 17.77 19.88 -1.74
C GLY A 129 18.94 20.62 -1.08
N LYS A 130 19.34 20.19 0.13
CA LYS A 130 20.53 20.71 0.82
C LYS A 130 21.81 20.02 0.36
N ILE A 131 21.73 18.71 0.03
CA ILE A 131 22.76 17.94 -0.65
C ILE A 131 22.25 17.72 -2.07
N THR A 132 23.02 18.15 -3.07
CA THR A 132 22.61 18.14 -4.48
C THR A 132 23.58 17.40 -5.39
N ASN A 133 24.72 16.97 -4.87
CA ASN A 133 25.75 16.25 -5.59
C ASN A 133 26.14 14.97 -4.84
N TRP A 134 26.26 13.85 -5.55
CA TRP A 134 26.61 12.56 -4.95
C TRP A 134 27.98 12.54 -4.26
N LYS A 135 28.95 13.40 -4.69
CA LYS A 135 30.26 13.51 -4.03
C LYS A 135 30.17 13.93 -2.57
N GLU A 136 29.11 14.66 -2.18
CA GLU A 136 28.91 15.11 -0.80
C GLU A 136 28.57 13.95 0.16
N VAL A 137 28.22 12.79 -0.40
CA VAL A 137 27.90 11.56 0.35
C VAL A 137 28.74 10.35 -0.08
N GLY A 138 29.96 10.64 -0.61
CA GLY A 138 30.93 9.61 -0.99
C GLY A 138 30.67 8.93 -2.34
N GLY A 139 29.85 9.52 -3.19
CA GLY A 139 29.61 9.10 -4.55
C GLY A 139 30.46 9.83 -5.58
N SER A 140 30.12 9.63 -6.86
CA SER A 140 30.76 10.31 -8.00
C SER A 140 30.38 11.80 -8.03
N ASP A 141 31.19 12.64 -8.71
CA ASP A 141 30.82 14.04 -8.98
C ASP A 141 29.68 14.09 -10.00
N ALA A 142 28.46 13.97 -9.52
CA ALA A 142 27.26 13.93 -10.35
C ALA A 142 26.07 14.53 -9.58
N LYS A 143 25.22 15.27 -10.28
CA LYS A 143 24.00 15.86 -9.71
C LYS A 143 23.04 14.76 -9.24
N ILE A 144 22.44 14.97 -8.08
CA ILE A 144 21.37 14.12 -7.57
C ILE A 144 20.04 14.52 -8.21
N VAL A 145 19.32 13.54 -8.78
CA VAL A 145 17.96 13.70 -9.32
C VAL A 145 16.99 13.00 -8.39
N VAL A 146 16.15 13.76 -7.72
CA VAL A 146 15.29 13.25 -6.65
C VAL A 146 13.89 12.97 -7.17
N TYR A 147 13.47 11.71 -7.06
CA TYR A 147 12.12 11.25 -7.40
C TYR A 147 11.30 10.97 -6.14
N SER A 148 10.06 11.42 -6.15
CA SER A 148 9.07 11.18 -5.09
C SER A 148 7.76 10.71 -5.70
N ARG A 149 6.85 10.28 -4.85
CA ARG A 149 5.46 10.03 -5.21
C ARG A 149 4.67 11.34 -5.12
N GLU A 150 3.51 11.36 -5.77
CA GLU A 150 2.53 12.44 -5.63
C GLU A 150 1.98 12.54 -4.20
N THR A 151 1.42 13.70 -3.85
CA THR A 151 0.87 13.99 -2.51
C THR A 151 -0.32 13.13 -2.10
N SER A 152 -1.03 12.52 -3.06
CA SER A 152 -2.10 11.53 -2.81
C SER A 152 -1.55 10.19 -2.29
N SER A 153 -0.25 9.93 -2.48
CA SER A 153 0.41 8.69 -2.08
C SER A 153 0.62 8.63 -0.56
N GLY A 154 0.17 7.53 0.06
CA GLY A 154 0.52 7.26 1.46
C GLY A 154 2.02 7.06 1.67
N THR A 155 2.76 6.62 0.65
CA THR A 155 4.22 6.46 0.71
C THR A 155 4.93 7.81 0.75
N TYR A 156 4.42 8.81 0.02
CA TYR A 156 4.89 10.20 0.11
C TYR A 156 4.74 10.74 1.54
N GLU A 157 3.57 10.59 2.12
CA GLU A 157 3.27 11.08 3.47
C GLU A 157 4.13 10.35 4.52
N PHE A 158 4.22 9.03 4.44
CA PHE A 158 5.02 8.23 5.36
C PHE A 158 6.52 8.58 5.29
N PHE A 159 7.09 8.76 4.09
CA PHE A 159 8.48 9.18 3.93
C PHE A 159 8.69 10.59 4.49
N LYS A 160 7.74 11.50 4.28
CA LYS A 160 7.78 12.85 4.85
C LYS A 160 7.82 12.81 6.38
N GLU A 161 7.02 11.98 6.99
CA GLU A 161 6.95 11.82 8.44
C GLU A 161 8.21 11.14 8.99
N SER A 162 8.55 9.96 8.48
CA SER A 162 9.57 9.08 9.06
C SER A 162 11.02 9.49 8.72
N VAL A 163 11.25 10.04 7.52
CA VAL A 163 12.59 10.40 7.05
C VAL A 163 12.84 11.90 7.15
N LEU A 164 11.88 12.74 6.71
CA LEU A 164 12.05 14.19 6.69
C LEU A 164 11.60 14.88 7.98
N GLY A 165 11.07 14.14 8.98
CA GLY A 165 10.58 14.72 10.23
C GLY A 165 9.50 15.78 9.99
N ASN A 166 8.56 15.51 9.09
CA ASN A 166 7.48 16.40 8.64
C ASN A 166 7.94 17.69 7.90
N LYS A 167 9.22 17.82 7.58
CA LYS A 167 9.73 18.95 6.78
C LYS A 167 9.34 18.78 5.31
N ASN A 168 9.27 19.89 4.58
CA ASN A 168 8.88 19.83 3.17
C ASN A 168 10.01 19.31 2.29
N TYR A 169 9.63 18.57 1.25
CA TYR A 169 10.51 18.23 0.14
C TYR A 169 11.00 19.50 -0.58
N MET A 170 12.09 19.35 -1.33
CA MET A 170 12.54 20.40 -2.26
C MET A 170 11.46 20.70 -3.30
N SER A 171 11.34 21.95 -3.73
CA SER A 171 10.32 22.38 -4.70
C SER A 171 10.52 21.80 -6.10
N SER A 172 11.75 21.45 -6.46
CA SER A 172 12.13 20.88 -7.75
C SER A 172 12.09 19.33 -7.77
N ILE A 173 11.44 18.69 -6.79
CA ILE A 173 11.31 17.23 -6.76
C ILE A 173 10.45 16.72 -7.92
N LEU A 174 10.86 15.61 -8.53
CA LEU A 174 10.13 14.99 -9.62
C LEU A 174 9.09 14.02 -9.06
N SER A 175 7.82 14.38 -9.16
CA SER A 175 6.70 13.60 -8.64
C SER A 175 6.23 12.56 -9.64
N MET A 176 6.11 11.30 -9.19
CA MET A 176 5.68 10.17 -10.00
C MET A 176 4.30 9.64 -9.54
N PRO A 177 3.40 9.31 -10.47
CA PRO A 177 2.02 8.92 -10.13
C PRO A 177 1.93 7.53 -9.49
N ALA A 178 2.86 6.62 -9.79
CA ALA A 178 2.83 5.23 -9.33
C ALA A 178 4.22 4.73 -8.88
N THR A 179 4.23 3.66 -8.07
CA THR A 179 5.48 3.04 -7.59
C THR A 179 6.35 2.53 -8.75
N GLY A 180 5.72 1.90 -9.77
CA GLY A 180 6.44 1.44 -10.96
C GLY A 180 7.12 2.58 -11.74
N ALA A 181 6.53 3.78 -11.76
CA ALA A 181 7.11 4.94 -12.40
C ALA A 181 8.40 5.41 -11.68
N ILE A 182 8.47 5.31 -10.35
CA ILE A 182 9.71 5.56 -9.59
C ILE A 182 10.81 4.59 -10.05
N ILE A 183 10.52 3.29 -10.12
CA ILE A 183 11.47 2.27 -10.56
C ILE A 183 12.02 2.59 -11.95
N GLN A 184 11.13 2.89 -12.90
CA GLN A 184 11.54 3.22 -14.28
C GLN A 184 12.41 4.47 -14.36
N SER A 185 12.02 5.52 -13.63
CA SER A 185 12.78 6.78 -13.58
C SER A 185 14.18 6.59 -12.98
N VAL A 186 14.28 5.85 -11.87
CA VAL A 186 15.56 5.55 -11.21
C VAL A 186 16.45 4.69 -12.10
N ARG A 187 15.89 3.67 -12.77
CA ARG A 187 16.60 2.81 -13.71
C ARG A 187 17.20 3.59 -14.89
N GLN A 188 16.51 4.61 -15.39
CA GLN A 188 16.89 5.37 -16.58
C GLN A 188 17.82 6.55 -16.28
N THR A 189 17.99 6.93 -15.02
CA THR A 189 18.71 8.15 -14.63
C THR A 189 19.86 7.83 -13.67
N LYS A 190 21.12 7.91 -14.15
CA LYS A 190 22.31 7.53 -13.36
C LYS A 190 22.46 8.27 -12.04
N GLY A 191 22.06 9.55 -11.98
CA GLY A 191 22.08 10.37 -10.75
C GLY A 191 20.85 10.23 -9.85
N ALA A 192 19.92 9.33 -10.17
CA ALA A 192 18.63 9.23 -9.49
C ALA A 192 18.71 8.65 -8.08
N ILE A 193 17.81 9.17 -7.23
CA ILE A 193 17.40 8.59 -5.96
C ILE A 193 15.88 8.61 -5.84
N GLY A 194 15.30 7.56 -5.27
CA GLY A 194 13.88 7.44 -4.97
C GLY A 194 13.62 6.49 -3.80
N TYR A 195 12.37 6.18 -3.56
CA TYR A 195 11.96 5.21 -2.54
C TYR A 195 10.74 4.41 -2.98
N VAL A 196 10.72 3.13 -2.63
CA VAL A 196 9.63 2.20 -2.95
C VAL A 196 9.42 1.19 -1.82
N GLY A 197 8.26 0.55 -1.76
CA GLY A 197 8.05 -0.60 -0.88
C GLY A 197 8.97 -1.76 -1.27
N LEU A 198 9.40 -2.54 -0.27
CA LEU A 198 10.36 -3.65 -0.41
C LEU A 198 9.92 -4.66 -1.48
N ALA A 199 8.63 -4.98 -1.55
CA ALA A 199 8.05 -5.90 -2.52
C ALA A 199 8.22 -5.46 -4.00
N TYR A 200 8.59 -4.21 -4.25
CA TYR A 200 8.85 -3.68 -5.59
C TYR A 200 10.31 -3.76 -6.02
N LEU A 201 11.23 -4.15 -5.11
CA LEU A 201 12.65 -4.27 -5.46
C LEU A 201 12.84 -5.32 -6.57
N ASN A 202 13.67 -4.96 -7.52
CA ASN A 202 14.05 -5.81 -8.64
C ASN A 202 15.49 -5.52 -9.07
N PRO A 203 16.11 -6.34 -9.94
CA PRO A 203 17.51 -6.16 -10.34
C PRO A 203 17.83 -4.86 -11.10
N TYR A 204 16.82 -4.10 -11.52
CA TYR A 204 17.02 -2.87 -12.29
C TYR A 204 17.31 -1.63 -11.43
N VAL A 205 17.21 -1.75 -10.11
CA VAL A 205 17.53 -0.67 -9.15
C VAL A 205 18.36 -1.24 -8.00
N LYS A 206 19.18 -0.40 -7.39
CA LYS A 206 19.98 -0.77 -6.23
C LYS A 206 19.38 -0.16 -4.97
N ALA A 207 19.10 -0.99 -3.97
CA ALA A 207 18.69 -0.53 -2.65
C ALA A 207 19.92 -0.12 -1.81
N LEU A 208 19.75 0.89 -0.97
CA LEU A 208 20.77 1.37 -0.03
C LEU A 208 20.47 0.89 1.38
N ALA A 209 21.52 0.60 2.14
CA ALA A 209 21.42 0.46 3.58
C ALA A 209 21.19 1.84 4.22
N VAL A 210 20.43 1.88 5.32
CA VAL A 210 20.12 3.15 6.03
C VAL A 210 20.53 3.06 7.50
N SER A 211 20.93 4.22 8.04
CA SER A 211 21.25 4.39 9.45
C SER A 211 20.33 5.43 10.09
N TYR A 212 19.80 5.12 11.27
CA TYR A 212 18.99 6.02 12.09
C TYR A 212 19.66 6.37 13.42
N ASP A 213 20.92 5.97 13.57
CA ASP A 213 21.77 6.19 14.75
C ASP A 213 23.05 6.98 14.41
N GLN A 214 22.95 7.94 13.46
CA GLN A 214 24.04 8.83 13.03
C GLN A 214 25.23 8.09 12.38
N GLY A 215 24.98 7.01 11.67
CA GLY A 215 25.98 6.27 10.93
C GLY A 215 26.73 5.18 11.73
N ARG A 216 26.28 4.86 12.95
CA ARG A 216 26.89 3.77 13.74
C ARG A 216 26.52 2.41 13.19
N THR A 217 25.24 2.24 12.78
CA THR A 217 24.73 0.98 12.24
C THR A 217 23.97 1.24 10.95
N TYR A 218 24.35 0.53 9.88
CA TYR A 218 23.64 0.57 8.61
C TYR A 218 22.93 -0.75 8.38
N VAL A 219 21.61 -0.68 8.14
CA VAL A 219 20.77 -1.86 7.92
C VAL A 219 20.20 -1.86 6.51
N TYR A 220 20.34 -3.00 5.82
CA TYR A 220 19.81 -3.17 4.46
C TYR A 220 18.31 -3.49 4.52
N PRO A 221 17.48 -2.96 3.58
CA PRO A 221 16.06 -3.29 3.50
C PRO A 221 15.86 -4.75 3.07
N SER A 222 15.36 -5.57 3.98
CA SER A 222 14.99 -6.95 3.72
C SER A 222 13.81 -7.34 4.61
N VAL A 223 13.06 -8.38 4.20
CA VAL A 223 11.96 -8.94 5.00
C VAL A 223 12.50 -9.39 6.37
N GLU A 224 13.66 -10.07 6.39
CA GLU A 224 14.29 -10.53 7.63
C GLU A 224 14.60 -9.38 8.59
N ASN A 225 15.25 -8.31 8.11
CA ASN A 225 15.60 -7.15 8.94
C ASN A 225 14.36 -6.38 9.41
N ALA A 226 13.29 -6.36 8.59
CA ALA A 226 12.03 -5.76 8.97
C ALA A 226 11.30 -6.57 10.05
N VAL A 227 11.26 -7.91 9.93
CA VAL A 227 10.71 -8.82 10.94
C VAL A 227 11.48 -8.73 12.26
N ARG A 228 12.81 -8.68 12.20
CA ARG A 228 13.67 -8.49 13.38
C ARG A 228 13.62 -7.08 13.97
N LYS A 229 12.86 -6.16 13.36
CA LYS A 229 12.77 -4.75 13.77
C LYS A 229 14.10 -4.00 13.78
N THR A 230 15.10 -4.50 13.05
CA THR A 230 16.40 -3.83 12.88
C THR A 230 16.39 -2.81 11.76
N TYR A 231 15.57 -3.02 10.70
CA TYR A 231 15.37 -2.03 9.65
C TYR A 231 14.43 -0.92 10.13
N PRO A 232 14.85 0.37 10.07
CA PRO A 232 14.12 1.45 10.77
C PRO A 232 12.91 2.00 10.01
N VAL A 233 12.78 1.74 8.69
CA VAL A 233 11.75 2.38 7.85
C VAL A 233 10.66 1.34 7.52
N VAL A 234 9.92 0.93 8.54
CA VAL A 234 8.83 -0.06 8.45
C VAL A 234 7.51 0.59 8.83
N ARG A 235 6.44 0.20 8.14
CA ARG A 235 5.09 0.73 8.37
C ARG A 235 4.04 -0.35 8.26
N PRO A 236 2.92 -0.22 8.99
CA PRO A 236 1.73 -1.02 8.72
C PRO A 236 1.04 -0.58 7.43
N LEU A 237 0.39 -1.54 6.78
CA LEU A 237 -0.47 -1.36 5.62
C LEU A 237 -1.91 -1.66 6.03
N TYR A 238 -2.83 -0.81 5.61
CA TYR A 238 -4.19 -0.77 6.11
C TYR A 238 -5.22 -1.00 5.02
N TYR A 239 -6.33 -1.63 5.43
CA TYR A 239 -7.61 -1.47 4.78
C TYR A 239 -8.52 -0.66 5.68
N TYR A 240 -9.28 0.25 5.05
CA TYR A 240 -10.37 0.99 5.68
C TYR A 240 -11.68 0.65 5.01
N TYR A 241 -12.74 0.49 5.80
CA TYR A 241 -14.10 0.28 5.32
C TYR A 241 -15.09 1.00 6.23
N ASP A 242 -16.29 1.27 5.72
CA ASP A 242 -17.38 1.78 6.54
C ASP A 242 -17.99 0.61 7.34
N LYS A 243 -18.26 0.82 8.62
CA LYS A 243 -18.90 -0.16 9.50
C LYS A 243 -20.19 -0.74 8.92
N ALA A 244 -20.97 0.08 8.21
CA ALA A 244 -22.18 -0.36 7.51
C ALA A 244 -21.92 -1.46 6.45
N ASN A 245 -20.70 -1.53 5.90
CA ASN A 245 -20.30 -2.50 4.87
C ASN A 245 -19.55 -3.72 5.46
N GLU A 246 -19.44 -3.85 6.78
CA GLU A 246 -18.64 -4.90 7.43
C GLU A 246 -19.01 -6.31 6.95
N ALA A 247 -20.29 -6.65 6.93
CA ALA A 247 -20.74 -7.98 6.51
C ALA A 247 -20.33 -8.34 5.07
N ARG A 248 -20.21 -7.33 4.20
CA ARG A 248 -19.83 -7.50 2.80
C ARG A 248 -18.32 -7.69 2.63
N VAL A 249 -17.51 -6.96 3.39
CA VAL A 249 -16.06 -6.93 3.21
C VAL A 249 -15.31 -7.93 4.10
N ARG A 250 -15.92 -8.30 5.22
CA ARG A 250 -15.31 -9.14 6.24
C ARG A 250 -14.82 -10.49 5.72
N PRO A 251 -15.56 -11.25 4.87
CA PRO A 251 -15.08 -12.53 4.36
C PRO A 251 -13.76 -12.43 3.60
N PHE A 252 -13.55 -11.37 2.81
CA PHE A 252 -12.28 -11.15 2.11
C PHE A 252 -11.17 -10.71 3.08
N ILE A 253 -11.47 -9.86 4.05
CA ILE A 253 -10.50 -9.45 5.09
C ILE A 253 -10.04 -10.68 5.90
N ASP A 254 -10.95 -11.54 6.32
CA ASP A 254 -10.63 -12.77 7.06
C ASP A 254 -9.76 -13.72 6.24
N PHE A 255 -10.05 -13.83 4.93
CA PHE A 255 -9.19 -14.60 4.02
C PHE A 255 -7.77 -14.00 3.95
N ILE A 256 -7.61 -12.69 3.82
CA ILE A 256 -6.30 -12.03 3.82
C ILE A 256 -5.53 -12.31 5.11
N GLN A 257 -6.22 -12.26 6.26
CA GLN A 257 -5.62 -12.49 7.59
C GLN A 257 -5.43 -13.98 7.92
N SER A 258 -5.95 -14.89 7.09
CA SER A 258 -5.75 -16.34 7.25
C SER A 258 -4.30 -16.75 6.99
N ALA A 259 -3.91 -17.97 7.42
CA ALA A 259 -2.58 -18.51 7.15
C ALA A 259 -2.26 -18.49 5.64
N ALA A 260 -3.18 -18.91 4.77
CA ALA A 260 -2.99 -18.90 3.32
C ALA A 260 -2.79 -17.49 2.75
N GLY A 261 -3.56 -16.50 3.24
CA GLY A 261 -3.40 -15.09 2.85
C GLY A 261 -2.07 -14.50 3.33
N GLN A 262 -1.63 -14.83 4.53
CA GLN A 262 -0.38 -14.34 5.10
C GLN A 262 0.86 -15.03 4.50
N ASP A 263 0.78 -16.31 4.13
CA ASP A 263 1.82 -16.99 3.35
C ASP A 263 1.99 -16.34 1.97
N LYS A 264 0.88 -16.03 1.30
CA LYS A 264 0.92 -15.28 0.02
C LYS A 264 1.51 -13.89 0.22
N THR A 265 1.19 -13.21 1.30
CA THR A 265 1.76 -11.90 1.67
C THR A 265 3.28 -11.96 1.77
N LEU A 266 3.82 -12.97 2.45
CA LEU A 266 5.26 -13.20 2.55
C LEU A 266 5.91 -13.47 1.18
N ASN A 267 5.30 -14.34 0.39
CA ASN A 267 5.81 -14.75 -0.92
C ASN A 267 5.89 -13.59 -1.93
N ILE A 268 5.04 -12.57 -1.79
CA ILE A 268 5.08 -11.36 -2.61
C ILE A 268 6.16 -10.38 -2.12
N GLY A 269 6.71 -10.57 -0.91
CA GLY A 269 7.77 -9.72 -0.33
C GLY A 269 7.27 -8.69 0.67
N PHE A 270 6.04 -8.81 1.16
CA PHE A 270 5.54 -8.05 2.31
C PHE A 270 5.80 -8.79 3.63
N ILE A 271 5.68 -8.09 4.74
CA ILE A 271 5.86 -8.66 6.08
C ILE A 271 4.48 -9.06 6.62
N PRO A 272 4.23 -10.35 6.92
CA PRO A 272 2.97 -10.82 7.49
C PRO A 272 2.67 -10.21 8.86
N ILE A 273 1.37 -10.04 9.16
CA ILE A 273 0.92 -9.57 10.47
C ILE A 273 1.27 -10.56 11.60
N THR A 274 1.30 -11.85 11.31
CA THR A 274 1.60 -12.92 12.28
C THR A 274 3.02 -12.86 12.83
N ASN A 275 3.98 -12.34 12.06
CA ASN A 275 5.37 -12.18 12.47
C ASN A 275 5.63 -10.90 13.28
N SER A 276 4.64 -10.01 13.42
CA SER A 276 4.76 -8.73 14.12
C SER A 276 4.15 -8.73 15.53
N VAL A 277 3.41 -9.78 15.91
CA VAL A 277 2.59 -9.84 17.14
C VAL A 277 3.34 -10.43 18.35
N GLN A 278 4.61 -10.81 18.23
CA GLN A 278 5.40 -11.16 19.43
C GLN A 278 6.06 -9.89 19.99
N GLN A 279 5.29 -9.11 20.70
CA GLN A 279 5.72 -8.13 21.69
C GLN A 279 5.21 -8.52 23.07
#